data_e0a7a279abe0c927658a950f776618f3
#
_entry.id   e0a7a279abe0c927658a950f776618f3
#
_cell.length_a   1.000
_cell.length_b   1.000
_cell.length_c   1.000
_cell.angle_alpha   90.00
_cell.angle_beta   90.00
_cell.angle_gamma   90.00
#
_symmetry.space_group_name_H-M   'P 1'
#
loop_
_entity.id
_entity.type
_entity.pdbx_description
1 polymer ?
#
loop_
_entity_poly.entity_id
_entity_poly.type
_entity_poly.pdbx_seq_one_letter_code
_entity_poly.pdbx_strand_id
1 'polypeptide(L)'
;MSTSEMMNLDIGDSKEKALMVYQVFRDHKNRSFPGHKLTLSTEPFWALVYKPTFEQNIKTQRQKLFSIKGEDSRDFSAILKDFHQNNVKRKEAYKLATEIVKTAKTNLSCSDKDRKTNVGLYIHSKEYQIGKTFLANAITNELADLGIGGVFVFAPSLASQAKKFENLENMMRDLKDAPVLVIDDIGAEYRSEWFRIEVLMPVLQNRLSNNKLTIFTSNYSTAALETLYARNNNPVDAQRLISRILELCNEIELSEK
;
A
#
# COMPACT_ATOMS: atom_id res chain seq x y z
N MET A 1 -22.87 -2.12 -5.94
CA MET A 1 -23.80 -0.99 -6.08
C MET A 1 -22.98 0.26 -6.34
N SER A 2 -23.24 0.96 -7.43
CA SER A 2 -22.50 2.16 -7.77
C SER A 2 -22.93 3.30 -6.82
N THR A 3 -22.00 4.20 -6.54
CA THR A 3 -22.19 5.41 -5.72
C THR A 3 -23.27 6.37 -6.22
N SER A 4 -23.96 6.05 -7.29
CA SER A 4 -25.04 6.85 -7.91
C SER A 4 -26.43 6.56 -7.38
N GLU A 5 -26.61 5.55 -6.53
CA GLU A 5 -27.90 5.24 -5.89
C GLU A 5 -28.05 5.85 -4.49
N MET A 6 -27.36 6.95 -4.22
CA MET A 6 -27.65 7.72 -3.01
C MET A 6 -29.08 8.28 -3.13
N MET A 7 -29.96 7.90 -2.23
CA MET A 7 -31.29 8.47 -2.13
C MET A 7 -31.19 9.98 -1.92
N ASN A 8 -31.29 10.73 -3.01
CA ASN A 8 -31.58 12.14 -2.95
C ASN A 8 -33.07 12.27 -2.64
N LEU A 9 -33.41 12.55 -1.39
CA LEU A 9 -34.77 12.95 -1.03
C LEU A 9 -34.93 14.42 -1.40
N ASP A 10 -35.67 14.65 -2.46
CA ASP A 10 -36.09 16.01 -2.82
C ASP A 10 -37.12 16.50 -1.78
N ILE A 11 -36.71 17.50 -1.01
CA ILE A 11 -37.56 18.11 0.05
C ILE A 11 -38.22 19.42 -0.41
N GLY A 12 -38.07 19.77 -1.69
CA GLY A 12 -38.61 21.02 -2.26
C GLY A 12 -37.96 22.28 -1.68
N ASP A 13 -38.55 23.42 -1.94
CA ASP A 13 -38.01 24.75 -1.65
C ASP A 13 -38.12 25.18 -0.17
N SER A 14 -38.64 24.34 0.72
CA SER A 14 -38.90 24.72 2.10
C SER A 14 -37.78 24.32 3.05
N LYS A 15 -37.01 25.29 3.53
CA LYS A 15 -35.96 25.12 4.56
C LYS A 15 -36.49 24.44 5.83
N GLU A 16 -37.71 24.75 6.24
CA GLU A 16 -38.30 24.20 7.46
C GLU A 16 -38.62 22.72 7.33
N LYS A 17 -39.19 22.30 6.18
CA LYS A 17 -39.39 20.87 5.91
C LYS A 17 -38.09 20.12 5.81
N ALA A 18 -37.06 20.70 5.19
CA ALA A 18 -35.74 20.12 5.06
C ALA A 18 -35.09 19.90 6.44
N LEU A 19 -35.18 20.86 7.34
CA LEU A 19 -34.67 20.76 8.71
C LEU A 19 -35.43 19.70 9.52
N MET A 20 -36.74 19.64 9.39
CA MET A 20 -37.59 18.66 10.08
C MET A 20 -37.26 17.25 9.64
N VAL A 21 -37.15 17.02 8.33
CA VAL A 21 -36.75 15.73 7.76
C VAL A 21 -35.32 15.36 8.18
N TYR A 22 -34.38 16.32 8.16
CA TYR A 22 -33.02 16.11 8.62
C TYR A 22 -32.95 15.67 10.10
N GLN A 23 -33.75 16.29 10.99
CA GLN A 23 -33.81 15.92 12.40
C GLN A 23 -34.34 14.49 12.58
N VAL A 24 -35.42 14.13 11.89
CA VAL A 24 -35.99 12.78 11.94
C VAL A 24 -35.00 11.75 11.44
N PHE A 25 -34.31 11.98 10.34
CA PHE A 25 -33.33 11.03 9.79
C PHE A 25 -32.04 10.96 10.63
N ARG A 26 -31.61 12.09 11.22
CA ARG A 26 -30.47 12.11 12.12
C ARG A 26 -30.67 11.23 13.35
N ASP A 27 -31.89 11.22 13.88
CA ASP A 27 -32.25 10.47 15.10
C ASP A 27 -32.51 8.98 14.80
N HIS A 28 -32.81 8.62 13.56
CA HIS A 28 -32.88 7.24 13.09
C HIS A 28 -31.48 6.71 12.69
N LYS A 29 -30.63 6.50 13.66
CA LYS A 29 -29.22 6.07 13.53
C LYS A 29 -28.96 4.80 12.70
N ASN A 30 -29.95 4.04 12.31
CA ASN A 30 -29.80 2.66 11.86
C ASN A 30 -29.60 2.48 10.36
N ARG A 31 -29.45 3.56 9.58
CA ARG A 31 -29.27 3.48 8.13
C ARG A 31 -28.12 4.36 7.63
N SER A 32 -27.09 4.55 8.43
CA SER A 32 -25.88 5.22 7.94
C SER A 32 -25.14 4.30 7.01
N PHE A 33 -24.83 4.78 5.82
CA PHE A 33 -23.82 4.14 4.98
C PHE A 33 -22.48 4.23 5.70
N PRO A 34 -21.75 3.12 5.89
CA PRO A 34 -20.46 3.14 6.55
C PRO A 34 -19.53 4.17 5.89
N GLY A 35 -18.90 5.02 6.69
CA GLY A 35 -17.98 6.06 6.20
C GLY A 35 -18.66 7.29 5.58
N HIS A 36 -19.98 7.44 5.70
CA HIS A 36 -20.73 8.61 5.22
C HIS A 36 -21.54 9.25 6.33
N LYS A 37 -21.69 10.55 6.23
CA LYS A 37 -22.50 11.37 7.15
C LYS A 37 -23.66 11.99 6.40
N LEU A 38 -24.87 11.85 6.93
CA LEU A 38 -26.04 12.54 6.41
C LEU A 38 -25.87 14.05 6.59
N THR A 39 -25.98 14.80 5.51
CA THR A 39 -25.89 16.26 5.48
C THR A 39 -27.02 16.85 4.68
N LEU A 40 -27.42 18.06 5.03
CA LEU A 40 -28.35 18.85 4.27
C LEU A 40 -27.58 19.63 3.18
N SER A 41 -27.93 19.42 1.92
CA SER A 41 -27.42 20.21 0.80
C SER A 41 -28.44 21.34 0.50
N THR A 42 -27.92 22.50 0.12
CA THR A 42 -28.71 23.66 -0.26
C THR A 42 -28.65 24.00 -1.75
N GLU A 43 -27.78 23.30 -2.48
CA GLU A 43 -27.54 23.52 -3.90
C GLU A 43 -27.62 22.23 -4.70
N PRO A 44 -28.31 22.21 -5.86
CA PRO A 44 -29.12 23.26 -6.46
C PRO A 44 -30.50 23.43 -5.79
N PHE A 45 -30.86 22.54 -4.87
CA PHE A 45 -32.09 22.55 -4.10
C PHE A 45 -31.87 21.90 -2.74
N TRP A 46 -32.82 22.03 -1.83
CA TRP A 46 -32.76 21.40 -0.51
C TRP A 46 -32.87 19.87 -0.63
N ALA A 47 -31.82 19.17 -0.28
CA ALA A 47 -31.79 17.71 -0.31
C ALA A 47 -31.00 17.12 0.87
N LEU A 48 -31.43 15.94 1.32
CA LEU A 48 -30.62 15.13 2.24
C LEU A 48 -29.66 14.28 1.42
N VAL A 49 -28.37 14.48 1.64
CA VAL A 49 -27.32 13.75 0.94
C VAL A 49 -26.36 13.09 1.91
N TYR A 50 -25.94 11.88 1.59
CA TYR A 50 -24.86 11.23 2.31
C TYR A 50 -23.53 11.70 1.73
N LYS A 51 -22.80 12.50 2.49
CA LYS A 51 -21.43 12.91 2.12
C LYS A 51 -20.42 12.00 2.81
N PRO A 52 -19.34 11.60 2.13
CA PRO A 52 -18.30 10.82 2.75
C PRO A 52 -17.70 11.58 3.94
N THR A 53 -17.39 10.87 4.99
CA THR A 53 -16.65 11.43 6.13
C THR A 53 -15.24 11.82 5.69
N PHE A 54 -14.55 12.62 6.49
CA PHE A 54 -13.15 12.99 6.24
C PHE A 54 -12.26 11.74 6.08
N GLU A 55 -12.44 10.75 6.95
CA GLU A 55 -11.74 9.47 6.89
C GLU A 55 -12.02 8.69 5.60
N GLN A 56 -13.28 8.65 5.17
CA GLN A 56 -13.67 7.99 3.93
C GLN A 56 -13.09 8.69 2.70
N ASN A 57 -13.02 10.03 2.72
CA ASN A 57 -12.39 10.79 1.64
C ASN A 57 -10.91 10.48 1.52
N ILE A 58 -10.18 10.46 2.66
CA ILE A 58 -8.76 10.07 2.68
C ILE A 58 -8.59 8.66 2.14
N LYS A 59 -9.38 7.71 2.62
CA LYS A 59 -9.34 6.32 2.16
C LYS A 59 -9.55 6.23 0.65
N THR A 60 -10.54 6.93 0.12
CA THR A 60 -10.83 6.96 -1.32
C THR A 60 -9.70 7.58 -2.14
N GLN A 61 -9.05 8.64 -1.63
CA GLN A 61 -7.90 9.25 -2.30
C GLN A 61 -6.71 8.28 -2.33
N ARG A 62 -6.40 7.63 -1.22
CA ARG A 62 -5.35 6.61 -1.13
C ARG A 62 -5.61 5.43 -2.08
N GLN A 63 -6.86 4.98 -2.19
CA GLN A 63 -7.27 3.94 -3.14
C GLN A 63 -7.03 4.30 -4.61
N LYS A 64 -7.24 5.57 -4.97
CA LYS A 64 -7.00 6.05 -6.35
C LYS A 64 -5.51 6.07 -6.72
N LEU A 65 -4.63 6.27 -5.74
CA LEU A 65 -3.19 6.40 -5.97
C LEU A 65 -2.46 5.05 -5.99
N PHE A 66 -3.00 4.04 -5.33
CA PHE A 66 -2.38 2.72 -5.27
C PHE A 66 -3.22 1.67 -5.99
N SER A 67 -2.67 1.08 -7.05
CA SER A 67 -3.24 -0.12 -7.65
C SER A 67 -2.84 -1.36 -6.84
N ILE A 68 -3.77 -2.30 -6.71
CA ILE A 68 -3.60 -3.57 -6.00
C ILE A 68 -3.58 -4.69 -7.04
N LYS A 69 -2.58 -5.57 -6.95
CA LYS A 69 -2.50 -6.75 -7.80
C LYS A 69 -2.40 -8.00 -6.94
N GLY A 70 -3.44 -8.81 -6.99
CA GLY A 70 -3.57 -10.03 -6.19
C GLY A 70 -4.61 -9.93 -5.08
N GLU A 71 -4.46 -10.75 -4.04
CA GLU A 71 -5.29 -10.68 -2.85
C GLU A 71 -5.08 -9.37 -2.10
N ASP A 72 -6.16 -8.86 -1.52
CA ASP A 72 -6.17 -7.54 -0.88
C ASP A 72 -5.65 -7.62 0.55
N SER A 73 -4.34 -7.45 0.72
CA SER A 73 -3.71 -7.20 2.02
C SER A 73 -3.58 -5.70 2.33
N ARG A 74 -4.22 -4.84 1.51
CA ARG A 74 -4.11 -3.39 1.58
C ARG A 74 -5.05 -2.79 2.61
N ASP A 75 -4.48 -2.19 3.67
CA ASP A 75 -5.22 -1.42 4.67
C ASP A 75 -4.98 0.09 4.46
N PHE A 76 -5.98 0.76 3.90
CA PHE A 76 -5.94 2.21 3.66
C PHE A 76 -6.15 3.06 4.91
N SER A 77 -6.46 2.44 6.06
CA SER A 77 -6.60 3.12 7.35
C SER A 77 -5.31 3.12 8.18
N ALA A 78 -4.36 2.25 7.87
CA ALA A 78 -3.10 2.17 8.59
C ALA A 78 -2.32 3.49 8.55
N ILE A 79 -1.85 3.95 9.70
CA ILE A 79 -1.01 5.14 9.84
C ILE A 79 0.23 4.84 10.69
N LEU A 80 1.36 5.48 10.39
CA LEU A 80 2.61 5.23 11.11
C LEU A 80 2.50 5.50 12.60
N LYS A 81 1.70 6.49 12.99
CA LYS A 81 1.48 6.85 14.40
C LYS A 81 0.92 5.69 15.24
N ASP A 82 0.14 4.79 14.63
CA ASP A 82 -0.48 3.64 15.31
C ASP A 82 0.44 2.42 15.37
N PHE A 83 1.63 2.50 14.77
CA PHE A 83 2.61 1.44 14.85
C PHE A 83 3.23 1.36 16.25
N HIS A 84 3.04 0.23 16.92
CA HIS A 84 3.55 0.01 18.28
C HIS A 84 5.08 -0.02 18.33
N GLN A 85 5.69 0.85 19.15
CA GLN A 85 7.13 1.02 19.31
C GLN A 85 7.61 0.50 20.67
N ASN A 86 7.15 -0.67 21.07
CA ASN A 86 7.34 -1.24 22.40
C ASN A 86 8.77 -1.81 22.66
N ASN A 87 9.60 -1.99 21.63
CA ASN A 87 10.97 -2.44 21.76
C ASN A 87 11.93 -1.70 20.79
N VAL A 88 13.24 -2.00 20.93
CA VAL A 88 14.30 -1.31 20.15
C VAL A 88 14.14 -1.54 18.65
N LYS A 89 13.90 -2.78 18.20
CA LYS A 89 13.76 -3.11 16.79
C LYS A 89 12.55 -2.41 16.16
N ARG A 90 11.44 -2.33 16.88
CA ARG A 90 10.25 -1.65 16.41
C ARG A 90 10.43 -0.12 16.35
N LYS A 91 11.17 0.46 17.30
CA LYS A 91 11.56 1.89 17.23
C LYS A 91 12.45 2.18 16.02
N GLU A 92 13.39 1.28 15.74
CA GLU A 92 14.25 1.39 14.56
C GLU A 92 13.43 1.26 13.26
N ALA A 93 12.53 0.30 13.17
CA ALA A 93 11.62 0.14 12.03
C ALA A 93 10.76 1.40 11.80
N TYR A 94 10.21 1.98 12.86
CA TYR A 94 9.46 3.22 12.80
C TYR A 94 10.33 4.39 12.32
N LYS A 95 11.56 4.50 12.81
CA LYS A 95 12.53 5.53 12.39
C LYS A 95 12.80 5.40 10.88
N LEU A 96 13.15 4.20 10.40
CA LEU A 96 13.40 3.95 8.98
C LEU A 96 12.16 4.27 8.12
N ALA A 97 10.97 3.86 8.55
CA ALA A 97 9.70 4.18 7.88
C ALA A 97 9.48 5.70 7.76
N THR A 98 9.73 6.43 8.84
CA THR A 98 9.62 7.90 8.86
C THR A 98 10.66 8.55 7.95
N GLU A 99 11.88 8.03 7.89
CA GLU A 99 12.94 8.51 7.00
C GLU A 99 12.58 8.32 5.53
N ILE A 100 11.95 7.20 5.16
CA ILE A 100 11.43 6.97 3.80
C ILE A 100 10.45 8.07 3.41
N VAL A 101 9.43 8.32 4.23
CA VAL A 101 8.40 9.35 3.96
C VAL A 101 9.03 10.74 3.87
N LYS A 102 9.96 11.05 4.78
CA LYS A 102 10.68 12.34 4.79
C LYS A 102 11.54 12.52 3.54
N THR A 103 12.25 11.48 3.10
CA THR A 103 13.07 11.51 1.89
C THR A 103 12.20 11.69 0.65
N ALA A 104 11.11 10.96 0.54
CA ALA A 104 10.15 11.10 -0.54
C ALA A 104 9.57 12.51 -0.61
N LYS A 105 9.17 13.09 0.53
CA LYS A 105 8.69 14.48 0.61
C LYS A 105 9.75 15.48 0.15
N THR A 106 11.01 15.30 0.56
CA THR A 106 12.12 16.16 0.13
C THR A 106 12.31 16.06 -1.39
N ASN A 107 12.29 14.85 -1.94
CA ASN A 107 12.49 14.62 -3.36
C ASN A 107 11.39 15.23 -4.25
N LEU A 108 10.18 15.45 -3.73
CA LEU A 108 9.12 16.18 -4.45
C LEU A 108 9.48 17.66 -4.71
N SER A 109 10.30 18.25 -3.84
CA SER A 109 10.67 19.68 -3.90
C SER A 109 12.03 19.93 -4.54
N CYS A 110 12.78 18.87 -4.87
CA CYS A 110 14.14 18.96 -5.40
C CYS A 110 14.19 18.81 -6.92
N SER A 111 15.21 19.42 -7.55
CA SER A 111 15.56 19.10 -8.93
C SER A 111 16.05 17.65 -9.04
N ASP A 112 16.00 17.06 -10.25
CA ASP A 112 16.44 15.66 -10.45
C ASP A 112 17.89 15.41 -10.00
N LYS A 113 18.75 16.43 -10.09
CA LYS A 113 20.17 16.35 -9.70
C LYS A 113 20.37 16.31 -8.18
N ASP A 114 19.43 16.88 -7.42
CA ASP A 114 19.52 17.01 -5.96
C ASP A 114 18.70 15.95 -5.22
N ARG A 115 18.04 15.06 -5.96
CA ARG A 115 17.25 13.99 -5.36
C ARG A 115 18.13 13.02 -4.59
N LYS A 116 17.71 12.76 -3.38
CA LYS A 116 18.31 11.71 -2.53
C LYS A 116 17.94 10.33 -3.06
N THR A 117 18.86 9.39 -2.86
CA THR A 117 18.59 7.98 -3.16
C THR A 117 17.42 7.49 -2.32
N ASN A 118 16.44 6.87 -2.99
CA ASN A 118 15.36 6.18 -2.32
C ASN A 118 15.88 4.83 -1.81
N VAL A 119 15.96 4.69 -0.50
CA VAL A 119 16.27 3.42 0.14
C VAL A 119 14.99 2.86 0.71
N GLY A 120 14.58 1.70 0.25
CA GLY A 120 13.37 1.02 0.69
C GLY A 120 13.56 0.26 2.00
N LEU A 121 12.61 -0.62 2.31
CA LEU A 121 12.61 -1.38 3.54
C LEU A 121 12.25 -2.85 3.26
N TYR A 122 13.09 -3.75 3.73
CA TYR A 122 12.81 -5.17 3.78
C TYR A 122 12.42 -5.54 5.22
N ILE A 123 11.12 -5.73 5.44
CA ILE A 123 10.54 -5.96 6.76
C ILE A 123 10.34 -7.46 6.95
N HIS A 124 11.03 -8.07 7.88
CA HIS A 124 10.88 -9.50 8.10
C HIS A 124 10.62 -9.87 9.56
N SER A 125 10.05 -11.05 9.76
CA SER A 125 9.93 -11.70 11.06
C SER A 125 9.56 -13.16 10.88
N LYS A 126 10.07 -14.02 11.73
CA LYS A 126 9.60 -15.41 11.86
C LYS A 126 8.24 -15.50 12.54
N GLU A 127 7.85 -14.46 13.27
CA GLU A 127 6.57 -14.38 13.97
C GLU A 127 5.47 -13.91 13.01
N TYR A 128 4.28 -14.50 13.15
CA TYR A 128 3.10 -14.11 12.37
C TYR A 128 2.39 -12.95 13.05
N GLN A 129 1.62 -12.18 12.27
CA GLN A 129 0.75 -11.08 12.75
C GLN A 129 1.49 -9.98 13.56
N ILE A 130 2.80 -9.87 13.42
CA ILE A 130 3.62 -8.90 14.14
C ILE A 130 3.56 -7.47 13.57
N GLY A 131 2.81 -7.27 12.50
CA GLY A 131 2.61 -5.95 11.91
C GLY A 131 3.54 -5.60 10.73
N LYS A 132 4.16 -6.58 10.05
CA LYS A 132 4.96 -6.36 8.83
C LYS A 132 4.15 -5.63 7.75
N THR A 133 3.04 -6.23 7.35
CA THR A 133 2.12 -5.68 6.34
C THR A 133 1.47 -4.38 6.80
N PHE A 134 1.18 -4.25 8.12
CA PHE A 134 0.70 -2.98 8.68
C PHE A 134 1.70 -1.85 8.46
N LEU A 135 2.99 -2.08 8.76
CA LEU A 135 4.03 -1.06 8.58
C LEU A 135 4.18 -0.67 7.10
N ALA A 136 4.18 -1.64 6.18
CA ALA A 136 4.22 -1.37 4.75
C ALA A 136 2.99 -0.55 4.29
N ASN A 137 1.79 -0.89 4.79
CA ASN A 137 0.57 -0.13 4.52
C ASN A 137 0.64 1.29 5.08
N ALA A 138 1.13 1.47 6.30
CA ALA A 138 1.25 2.78 6.91
C ALA A 138 2.21 3.69 6.13
N ILE A 139 3.38 3.18 5.72
CA ILE A 139 4.33 3.93 4.88
C ILE A 139 3.65 4.35 3.57
N THR A 140 3.00 3.43 2.87
CA THR A 140 2.37 3.72 1.57
C THR A 140 1.18 4.67 1.69
N ASN A 141 0.47 4.66 2.80
CA ASN A 141 -0.62 5.61 3.07
C ASN A 141 -0.08 7.03 3.26
N GLU A 142 1.00 7.19 4.01
CA GLU A 142 1.62 8.50 4.16
C GLU A 142 2.24 9.02 2.85
N LEU A 143 2.78 8.14 2.01
CA LEU A 143 3.23 8.50 0.67
C LEU A 143 2.06 8.92 -0.23
N ALA A 144 0.92 8.22 -0.14
CA ALA A 144 -0.29 8.58 -0.86
C ALA A 144 -0.84 9.95 -0.42
N ASP A 145 -0.75 10.28 0.87
CA ASP A 145 -1.13 11.60 1.41
C ASP A 145 -0.23 12.73 0.86
N LEU A 146 0.98 12.41 0.42
CA LEU A 146 1.87 13.30 -0.33
C LEU A 146 1.61 13.32 -1.85
N GLY A 147 0.60 12.59 -2.33
CA GLY A 147 0.30 12.45 -3.75
C GLY A 147 1.17 11.44 -4.50
N ILE A 148 1.98 10.65 -3.80
CA ILE A 148 2.87 9.64 -4.41
C ILE A 148 2.12 8.32 -4.48
N GLY A 149 1.84 7.87 -5.69
CA GLY A 149 1.17 6.62 -5.97
C GLY A 149 2.12 5.45 -6.16
N GLY A 150 1.54 4.25 -6.33
CA GLY A 150 2.33 3.05 -6.53
C GLY A 150 1.51 1.79 -6.80
N VAL A 151 2.19 0.67 -6.69
CA VAL A 151 1.60 -0.66 -6.84
C VAL A 151 1.87 -1.46 -5.56
N PHE A 152 0.82 -2.08 -5.04
CA PHE A 152 0.89 -3.01 -3.92
C PHE A 152 0.56 -4.41 -4.42
N VAL A 153 1.45 -5.37 -4.25
CA VAL A 153 1.27 -6.75 -4.72
C VAL A 153 1.50 -7.75 -3.61
N PHE A 154 0.66 -8.79 -3.58
CA PHE A 154 0.87 -9.98 -2.78
C PHE A 154 1.67 -10.99 -3.63
N ALA A 155 2.88 -11.34 -3.21
CA ALA A 155 3.83 -12.11 -4.03
C ALA A 155 3.29 -13.46 -4.54
N PRO A 156 2.58 -14.29 -3.74
CA PRO A 156 1.99 -15.54 -4.23
C PRO A 156 0.97 -15.33 -5.34
N SER A 157 0.09 -14.35 -5.19
CA SER A 157 -0.93 -14.02 -6.20
C SER A 157 -0.30 -13.46 -7.48
N LEU A 158 0.72 -12.61 -7.34
CA LEU A 158 1.47 -12.07 -8.47
C LEU A 158 2.14 -13.20 -9.27
N ALA A 159 2.79 -14.15 -8.59
CA ALA A 159 3.41 -15.30 -9.23
C ALA A 159 2.39 -16.20 -9.97
N SER A 160 1.21 -16.37 -9.40
CA SER A 160 0.10 -17.10 -10.02
C SER A 160 -0.45 -16.39 -11.26
N GLN A 161 -0.62 -15.07 -11.20
CA GLN A 161 -1.10 -14.26 -12.32
C GLN A 161 -0.07 -14.21 -13.47
N ALA A 162 1.22 -14.07 -13.14
CA ALA A 162 2.31 -14.05 -14.12
C ALA A 162 2.35 -15.33 -14.97
N LYS A 163 2.05 -16.48 -14.37
CA LYS A 163 2.01 -17.77 -15.09
C LYS A 163 0.91 -17.87 -16.16
N LYS A 164 -0.12 -17.04 -16.09
CA LYS A 164 -1.19 -17.03 -17.10
C LYS A 164 -0.77 -16.35 -18.39
N PHE A 165 0.38 -15.68 -18.42
CA PHE A 165 0.96 -14.93 -19.53
C PHE A 165 0.06 -13.82 -20.12
N GLU A 166 -1.22 -13.81 -19.80
CA GLU A 166 -2.14 -12.76 -20.18
C GLU A 166 -1.68 -11.45 -19.55
N ASN A 167 -1.38 -10.44 -20.35
CA ASN A 167 -0.94 -9.11 -19.89
C ASN A 167 0.39 -9.08 -19.10
N LEU A 168 1.26 -10.09 -19.22
CA LEU A 168 2.55 -10.14 -18.50
C LEU A 168 3.40 -8.88 -18.76
N GLU A 169 3.48 -8.43 -20.01
CA GLU A 169 4.24 -7.23 -20.35
C GLU A 169 3.69 -5.97 -19.69
N ASN A 170 2.37 -5.80 -19.67
CA ASN A 170 1.72 -4.69 -18.99
C ASN A 170 1.95 -4.75 -17.47
N MET A 171 1.81 -5.94 -16.90
CA MET A 171 2.09 -6.16 -15.47
C MET A 171 3.54 -5.81 -15.14
N MET A 172 4.51 -6.29 -15.90
CA MET A 172 5.92 -6.00 -15.69
C MET A 172 6.23 -4.50 -15.85
N ARG A 173 5.60 -3.84 -16.82
CA ARG A 173 5.72 -2.39 -17.01
C ARG A 173 5.19 -1.65 -15.78
N ASP A 174 4.00 -2.00 -15.30
CA ASP A 174 3.41 -1.37 -14.11
C ASP A 174 4.32 -1.51 -12.88
N LEU A 175 4.90 -2.71 -12.67
CA LEU A 175 5.82 -2.96 -11.55
C LEU A 175 7.14 -2.20 -11.70
N LYS A 176 7.66 -2.08 -12.93
CA LYS A 176 8.89 -1.32 -13.24
C LYS A 176 8.66 0.19 -13.08
N ASP A 177 7.51 0.68 -13.53
CA ASP A 177 7.25 2.12 -13.65
C ASP A 177 6.64 2.76 -12.41
N ALA A 178 6.02 1.99 -11.54
CA ALA A 178 5.44 2.49 -10.30
C ALA A 178 6.46 3.31 -9.48
N PRO A 179 6.14 4.53 -9.04
CA PRO A 179 6.99 5.29 -8.13
C PRO A 179 7.32 4.51 -6.86
N VAL A 180 6.30 3.86 -6.28
CA VAL A 180 6.44 2.99 -5.10
C VAL A 180 5.95 1.59 -5.46
N LEU A 181 6.74 0.57 -5.13
CA LEU A 181 6.34 -0.83 -5.25
C LEU A 181 6.41 -1.49 -3.87
N VAL A 182 5.32 -2.11 -3.47
CA VAL A 182 5.30 -3.01 -2.30
C VAL A 182 5.11 -4.43 -2.79
N ILE A 183 6.01 -5.32 -2.35
CA ILE A 183 5.92 -6.76 -2.57
C ILE A 183 5.69 -7.41 -1.20
N ASP A 184 4.44 -7.75 -0.93
CA ASP A 184 4.02 -8.32 0.34
C ASP A 184 4.19 -9.84 0.33
N ASP A 185 4.73 -10.37 1.43
CA ASP A 185 4.95 -11.80 1.72
C ASP A 185 5.86 -12.52 0.70
N ILE A 186 6.98 -11.85 0.32
CA ILE A 186 7.99 -12.47 -0.55
C ILE A 186 8.61 -13.72 0.12
N GLY A 187 8.78 -14.79 -0.63
CA GLY A 187 9.18 -16.10 -0.15
C GLY A 187 8.01 -17.06 0.06
N ALA A 188 6.77 -16.55 0.05
CA ALA A 188 5.56 -17.37 0.08
C ALA A 188 5.10 -17.83 -1.33
N GLU A 189 5.63 -17.21 -2.41
CA GLU A 189 5.40 -17.63 -3.81
C GLU A 189 6.12 -18.93 -4.19
N TYR A 190 6.23 -19.82 -3.26
CA TYR A 190 6.96 -21.06 -3.24
C TYR A 190 7.00 -21.81 -4.58
N ARG A 191 8.21 -22.29 -4.99
CA ARG A 191 8.50 -23.09 -6.18
C ARG A 191 8.35 -22.40 -7.55
N SER A 192 8.31 -21.09 -7.62
CA SER A 192 8.25 -20.40 -8.91
C SER A 192 9.61 -19.79 -9.29
N GLU A 193 10.58 -20.63 -9.68
CA GLU A 193 11.89 -20.21 -10.19
C GLU A 193 11.74 -19.26 -11.37
N TRP A 194 10.90 -19.66 -12.34
CA TRP A 194 10.59 -18.83 -13.50
C TRP A 194 10.13 -17.43 -13.09
N PHE A 195 9.24 -17.31 -12.12
CA PHE A 195 8.75 -16.02 -11.66
C PHE A 195 9.87 -15.14 -11.07
N ARG A 196 10.78 -15.75 -10.30
CA ARG A 196 11.90 -15.05 -9.70
C ARG A 196 12.90 -14.55 -10.75
N ILE A 197 13.21 -15.37 -11.75
CA ILE A 197 14.23 -15.05 -12.76
C ILE A 197 13.63 -14.18 -13.86
N GLU A 198 12.46 -14.52 -14.39
CA GLU A 198 11.89 -13.88 -15.57
C GLU A 198 11.03 -12.64 -15.23
N VAL A 199 10.54 -12.55 -13.99
CA VAL A 199 9.68 -11.42 -13.59
C VAL A 199 10.34 -10.56 -12.52
N LEU A 200 10.66 -11.11 -11.34
CA LEU A 200 11.20 -10.32 -10.23
C LEU A 200 12.56 -9.73 -10.55
N MET A 201 13.50 -10.51 -11.06
CA MET A 201 14.87 -10.04 -11.34
C MET A 201 14.88 -8.83 -12.28
N PRO A 202 14.24 -8.85 -13.47
CA PRO A 202 14.19 -7.70 -14.35
C PRO A 202 13.46 -6.49 -13.75
N VAL A 203 12.43 -6.72 -12.94
CA VAL A 203 11.72 -5.64 -12.24
C VAL A 203 12.64 -4.97 -11.22
N LEU A 204 13.30 -5.73 -10.34
CA LEU A 204 14.18 -5.18 -9.32
C LEU A 204 15.40 -4.49 -9.93
N GLN A 205 15.98 -5.07 -10.98
CA GLN A 205 17.08 -4.43 -11.72
C GLN A 205 16.69 -3.07 -12.31
N ASN A 206 15.52 -2.98 -12.93
CA ASN A 206 15.01 -1.72 -13.47
C ASN A 206 14.79 -0.68 -12.36
N ARG A 207 14.19 -1.13 -11.23
CA ARG A 207 13.90 -0.23 -10.10
C ARG A 207 15.16 0.30 -9.45
N LEU A 208 16.18 -0.54 -9.31
CA LEU A 208 17.50 -0.15 -8.83
C LEU A 208 18.15 0.91 -9.74
N SER A 209 18.19 0.65 -11.04
CA SER A 209 18.77 1.56 -12.03
C SER A 209 18.04 2.92 -12.09
N ASN A 210 16.75 2.96 -11.76
CA ASN A 210 15.92 4.16 -11.79
C ASN A 210 15.64 4.75 -10.39
N ASN A 211 16.37 4.31 -9.36
CA ASN A 211 16.24 4.81 -7.99
C ASN A 211 14.77 4.82 -7.47
N LYS A 212 14.01 3.76 -7.75
CA LYS A 212 12.59 3.66 -7.39
C LYS A 212 12.39 2.99 -6.05
N LEU A 213 11.56 3.58 -5.21
CA LEU A 213 11.27 3.09 -3.87
C LEU A 213 10.60 1.72 -3.91
N THR A 214 11.20 0.74 -3.20
CA THR A 214 10.68 -0.62 -3.12
C THR A 214 10.61 -1.06 -1.66
N ILE A 215 9.49 -1.67 -1.26
CA ILE A 215 9.26 -2.18 0.09
C ILE A 215 8.91 -3.65 -0.01
N PHE A 216 9.48 -4.45 0.87
CA PHE A 216 9.18 -5.88 0.96
C PHE A 216 8.69 -6.24 2.37
N THR A 217 7.80 -7.20 2.45
CA THR A 217 7.55 -7.94 3.68
C THR A 217 7.85 -9.42 3.49
N SER A 218 8.32 -10.10 4.53
CA SER A 218 8.65 -11.52 4.46
C SER A 218 8.57 -12.21 5.83
N ASN A 219 8.41 -13.52 5.81
CA ASN A 219 8.61 -14.37 6.98
C ASN A 219 10.08 -14.85 7.12
N TYR A 220 10.92 -14.50 6.17
CA TYR A 220 12.33 -14.89 6.11
C TYR A 220 13.24 -13.65 6.16
N SER A 221 14.37 -13.74 6.87
CA SER A 221 15.47 -12.80 6.63
C SER A 221 16.01 -12.98 5.22
N THR A 222 16.74 -11.99 4.71
CA THR A 222 17.36 -12.08 3.37
C THR A 222 18.25 -13.30 3.24
N ALA A 223 19.05 -13.64 4.27
CA ALA A 223 19.88 -14.84 4.29
C ALA A 223 19.06 -16.15 4.29
N ALA A 224 17.95 -16.17 5.05
CA ALA A 224 17.04 -17.33 5.04
C ALA A 224 16.29 -17.46 3.71
N LEU A 225 15.93 -16.36 3.08
CA LEU A 225 15.29 -16.31 1.77
C LEU A 225 16.26 -16.80 0.67
N GLU A 226 17.54 -16.39 0.72
CA GLU A 226 18.57 -16.90 -0.18
C GLU A 226 18.70 -18.42 -0.07
N THR A 227 18.79 -18.93 1.16
CA THR A 227 18.85 -20.38 1.41
C THR A 227 17.62 -21.11 0.87
N LEU A 228 16.41 -20.54 1.08
CA LEU A 228 15.17 -21.10 0.58
C LEU A 228 15.16 -21.17 -0.96
N TYR A 229 15.60 -20.12 -1.61
CA TYR A 229 15.63 -20.04 -3.08
C TYR A 229 16.72 -20.94 -3.67
N ALA A 230 17.90 -21.00 -3.06
CA ALA A 230 19.00 -21.86 -3.50
C ALA A 230 18.69 -23.36 -3.46
N ARG A 231 17.84 -23.81 -2.52
CA ARG A 231 17.42 -25.23 -2.42
C ARG A 231 16.65 -25.74 -3.62
N ASN A 232 15.97 -24.86 -4.29
CA ASN A 232 15.06 -25.22 -5.39
C ASN A 232 15.57 -24.74 -6.76
N ASN A 233 16.73 -24.05 -6.81
CA ASN A 233 17.22 -23.37 -8.00
C ASN A 233 18.74 -23.31 -8.04
N ASN A 234 19.27 -22.64 -9.06
CA ASN A 234 20.67 -22.27 -9.11
C ASN A 234 21.03 -21.31 -7.95
N PRO A 235 21.99 -21.66 -7.05
CA PRO A 235 22.42 -20.80 -5.96
C PRO A 235 22.89 -19.41 -6.40
N VAL A 236 23.48 -19.30 -7.58
CA VAL A 236 23.94 -18.02 -8.15
C VAL A 236 22.78 -17.07 -8.41
N ASP A 237 21.65 -17.59 -8.92
CA ASP A 237 20.49 -16.76 -9.21
C ASP A 237 19.77 -16.33 -7.93
N ALA A 238 19.74 -17.20 -6.92
CA ALA A 238 19.27 -16.84 -5.58
C ALA A 238 20.10 -15.69 -5.00
N GLN A 239 21.43 -15.81 -5.02
CA GLN A 239 22.35 -14.78 -4.54
C GLN A 239 22.18 -13.45 -5.30
N ARG A 240 22.05 -13.49 -6.63
CA ARG A 240 21.81 -12.30 -7.44
C ARG A 240 20.53 -11.58 -7.06
N LEU A 241 19.43 -12.32 -6.86
CA LEU A 241 18.15 -11.75 -6.46
C LEU A 241 18.24 -11.07 -5.10
N ILE A 242 18.85 -11.74 -4.12
CA ILE A 242 19.04 -11.18 -2.78
C ILE A 242 19.93 -9.94 -2.80
N SER A 243 21.02 -9.96 -3.58
CA SER A 243 21.85 -8.76 -3.75
C SER A 243 21.05 -7.55 -4.24
N ARG A 244 20.11 -7.74 -5.20
CA ARG A 244 19.25 -6.64 -5.67
C ARG A 244 18.29 -6.15 -4.58
N ILE A 245 17.77 -7.03 -3.76
CA ILE A 245 16.92 -6.65 -2.61
C ILE A 245 17.73 -5.80 -1.62
N LEU A 246 18.93 -6.24 -1.26
CA LEU A 246 19.80 -5.53 -0.32
C LEU A 246 20.34 -4.19 -0.86
N GLU A 247 20.53 -4.07 -2.17
CA GLU A 247 20.87 -2.79 -2.81
C GLU A 247 19.68 -1.80 -2.82
N LEU A 248 18.44 -2.31 -2.86
CA LEU A 248 17.22 -1.51 -2.85
C LEU A 248 16.76 -1.11 -1.45
N CYS A 249 17.04 -1.90 -0.41
CA CYS A 249 16.37 -1.82 0.88
C CYS A 249 17.31 -1.99 2.07
N ASN A 250 17.00 -1.29 3.16
CA ASN A 250 17.48 -1.64 4.48
C ASN A 250 16.67 -2.84 5.01
N GLU A 251 17.36 -3.83 5.57
CA GLU A 251 16.71 -4.95 6.22
C GLU A 251 16.39 -4.64 7.68
N ILE A 252 15.20 -4.96 8.14
CA ILE A 252 14.77 -4.81 9.53
C ILE A 252 13.95 -6.01 9.98
N GLU A 253 14.33 -6.55 11.15
CA GLU A 253 13.57 -7.62 11.80
C GLU A 253 12.55 -7.02 12.79
N LEU A 254 11.29 -7.40 12.67
CA LEU A 254 10.31 -7.15 13.72
C LEU A 254 10.26 -8.30 14.70
N SER A 255 10.16 -7.99 16.00
CA SER A 255 9.97 -8.97 17.08
C SER A 255 9.00 -8.40 18.11
N GLU A 256 8.39 -9.29 18.92
CA GLU A 256 7.57 -8.87 20.06
C GLU A 256 8.40 -8.48 21.30
N LYS A 257 9.63 -8.99 21.37
CA LYS A 257 10.56 -8.77 22.49
C LYS A 257 11.71 -7.87 22.12
#